data_d29a243e27be62f12ddf84e9c5a2ee5d
#
_entry.id   d29a243e27be62f12ddf84e9c5a2ee5d
#
_cell.length_a   1.000
_cell.length_b   1.000
_cell.length_c   1.000
_cell.angle_alpha   90.00
_cell.angle_beta   90.00
_cell.angle_gamma   90.00
#
_symmetry.space_group_name_H-M   'P 1'
#
loop_
_entity.id
_entity.type
_entity.pdbx_description
1 polymer ?
#
loop_
_entity_poly.entity_id
_entity_poly.type
_entity_poly.pdbx_seq_one_letter_code
_entity_poly.pdbx_strand_id
1 'polypeptide(L)'
;LRRQRQMCIRDRYDAGRIEQLNILQRWMTNDSTKSLQAPIGIDTNGMPIVLDIHEKAHGPHGLIAGSTGSGKSEFIITYILSLAVNYHPNDVSMILIDYKGGGLAGAFQKGDVKLPHIVGTITNIDKAGLQRSLVSIQSELRRRQVKFNQAREKTDEGTIDIYKYQKLYHDGIVKEPIPHLLIICDEFAELKQQQPDFMDELISVARIGRSLGVHLILATQKPAGVVNDQIRSNSRFGICLKVQDRQDSIDVIKRPDAADLKRVGQFYIQVGNNEYFALGQSAWAGASYEPSDIIKKKVDTSMKFVSNIGSVIKKVDDTLK
;
A
#
# COMPACT_ATOMS: atom_id res chain seq x y z
N LEU A 1 11.36 8.87 -30.05
CA LEU A 1 10.51 8.92 -28.84
C LEU A 1 10.07 7.50 -28.53
N ARG A 2 10.89 6.73 -27.81
CA ARG A 2 10.48 5.41 -27.27
C ARG A 2 9.36 5.68 -26.26
N ARG A 3 8.16 5.20 -26.54
CA ARG A 3 7.11 5.03 -25.53
C ARG A 3 7.76 4.23 -24.41
N GLN A 4 8.04 4.87 -23.27
CA GLN A 4 8.41 4.16 -22.07
C GLN A 4 7.22 3.24 -21.77
N ARG A 5 7.42 1.93 -21.86
CA ARG A 5 6.42 0.95 -21.44
C ARG A 5 6.06 1.29 -20.02
N GLN A 6 4.82 1.71 -19.81
CA GLN A 6 4.28 1.83 -18.47
C GLN A 6 4.37 0.44 -17.84
N MET A 7 5.05 0.35 -16.70
CA MET A 7 5.28 -0.92 -16.04
C MET A 7 3.97 -1.49 -15.52
N CYS A 8 3.60 -2.66 -15.99
CA CYS A 8 2.44 -3.40 -15.49
C CYS A 8 2.76 -4.04 -14.13
N ILE A 9 1.73 -4.27 -13.32
CA ILE A 9 1.88 -4.98 -12.04
C ILE A 9 2.55 -6.36 -12.20
N ARG A 10 2.33 -7.06 -13.31
CA ARG A 10 2.96 -8.34 -13.66
C ARG A 10 4.47 -8.27 -13.76
N ASP A 11 4.99 -7.16 -14.29
CA ASP A 11 6.44 -6.98 -14.50
C ASP A 11 7.20 -6.97 -13.18
N ARG A 12 6.50 -6.70 -12.07
CA ARG A 12 7.08 -6.76 -10.71
C ARG A 12 7.22 -8.17 -10.16
N TYR A 13 6.45 -9.10 -10.70
CA TYR A 13 6.47 -10.50 -10.31
C TYR A 13 7.16 -11.39 -11.33
N ASP A 14 7.87 -10.79 -12.31
CA ASP A 14 8.51 -11.50 -13.42
C ASP A 14 7.54 -12.46 -14.14
N ALA A 15 6.28 -12.03 -14.27
CA ALA A 15 5.22 -12.81 -14.92
C ALA A 15 4.84 -12.21 -16.28
N GLY A 16 4.89 -13.00 -17.33
CA GLY A 16 4.42 -12.63 -18.65
C GLY A 16 2.92 -12.87 -18.82
N ARG A 17 2.37 -13.85 -18.09
CA ARG A 17 0.95 -14.20 -18.05
C ARG A 17 0.41 -14.17 -16.63
N ILE A 18 -0.91 -14.01 -16.47
CA ILE A 18 -1.56 -13.97 -15.15
C ILE A 18 -1.36 -15.29 -14.41
N GLU A 19 -1.41 -16.42 -15.11
CA GLU A 19 -1.23 -17.76 -14.55
C GLU A 19 0.16 -17.93 -13.91
N GLN A 20 1.18 -17.24 -14.42
CA GLN A 20 2.55 -17.24 -13.90
C GLN A 20 2.70 -16.46 -12.59
N LEU A 21 1.69 -15.69 -12.16
CA LEU A 21 1.67 -15.05 -10.85
C LEU A 21 1.66 -16.07 -9.71
N ASN A 22 1.19 -17.30 -9.97
CA ASN A 22 1.15 -18.38 -8.99
C ASN A 22 0.52 -17.95 -7.64
N ILE A 23 -0.63 -17.28 -7.71
CA ILE A 23 -1.27 -16.64 -6.55
C ILE A 23 -1.49 -17.63 -5.41
N LEU A 24 -2.02 -18.83 -5.70
CA LEU A 24 -2.26 -19.85 -4.68
C LEU A 24 -0.97 -20.28 -3.98
N GLN A 25 0.12 -20.45 -4.75
CA GLN A 25 1.42 -20.79 -4.17
C GLN A 25 1.95 -19.67 -3.28
N ARG A 26 1.79 -18.39 -3.69
CA ARG A 26 2.18 -17.24 -2.88
C ARG A 26 1.41 -17.19 -1.56
N TRP A 27 0.11 -17.42 -1.60
CA TRP A 27 -0.73 -17.49 -0.41
C TRP A 27 -0.34 -18.60 0.57
N MET A 28 0.20 -19.72 0.05
CA MET A 28 0.67 -20.83 0.87
C MET A 28 2.09 -20.63 1.43
N THR A 29 2.92 -19.85 0.74
CA THR A 29 4.34 -19.69 1.11
C THR A 29 4.66 -18.40 1.85
N ASN A 30 3.88 -17.34 1.62
CA ASN A 30 4.10 -16.08 2.31
C ASN A 30 3.50 -16.12 3.72
N ASP A 31 4.31 -15.73 4.68
CA ASP A 31 3.99 -15.77 6.10
C ASP A 31 3.73 -14.34 6.61
N SER A 32 2.44 -14.01 6.78
CA SER A 32 1.99 -12.70 7.28
C SER A 32 2.42 -12.40 8.71
N THR A 33 2.84 -13.43 9.47
CA THR A 33 3.38 -13.24 10.82
C THR A 33 4.80 -12.71 10.83
N LYS A 34 5.52 -12.82 9.70
CA LYS A 34 6.91 -12.37 9.56
C LYS A 34 7.04 -11.11 8.72
N SER A 35 6.18 -10.94 7.72
CA SER A 35 6.27 -9.86 6.74
C SER A 35 4.93 -9.60 6.07
N LEU A 36 4.66 -8.33 5.73
CA LEU A 36 3.51 -7.88 4.97
C LEU A 36 3.98 -7.10 3.73
N GLN A 37 4.91 -7.69 3.01
CA GLN A 37 5.60 -7.09 1.87
C GLN A 37 4.72 -7.04 0.63
N ALA A 38 4.68 -5.87 -0.01
CA ALA A 38 4.08 -5.68 -1.31
C ALA A 38 4.99 -4.81 -2.19
N PRO A 39 5.37 -5.25 -3.39
CA PRO A 39 6.09 -4.41 -4.33
C PRO A 39 5.20 -3.26 -4.81
N ILE A 40 5.69 -2.02 -4.64
CA ILE A 40 4.97 -0.80 -4.98
C ILE A 40 5.52 -0.09 -6.23
N GLY A 41 6.72 -0.43 -6.66
CA GLY A 41 7.37 0.18 -7.81
C GLY A 41 8.77 -0.35 -8.02
N ILE A 42 9.53 0.35 -8.82
CA ILE A 42 10.97 0.12 -9.03
C ILE A 42 11.76 1.39 -8.75
N ASP A 43 13.00 1.22 -8.32
CA ASP A 43 13.95 2.30 -8.18
C ASP A 43 14.58 2.74 -9.53
N THR A 44 15.54 3.65 -9.48
CA THR A 44 16.27 4.14 -10.66
C THR A 44 17.12 3.08 -11.34
N ASN A 45 17.46 1.99 -10.65
CA ASN A 45 18.24 0.86 -11.14
C ASN A 45 17.36 -0.27 -11.70
N GLY A 46 16.03 -0.11 -11.58
CA GLY A 46 15.07 -1.16 -11.97
C GLY A 46 14.83 -2.22 -10.89
N MET A 47 15.34 -2.02 -9.68
CA MET A 47 15.12 -2.94 -8.55
C MET A 47 13.77 -2.67 -7.90
N PRO A 48 13.06 -3.72 -7.45
CA PRO A 48 11.77 -3.56 -6.78
C PRO A 48 11.88 -2.72 -5.50
N ILE A 49 11.02 -1.73 -5.36
CA ILE A 49 10.76 -1.05 -4.08
C ILE A 49 9.56 -1.77 -3.44
N VAL A 50 9.77 -2.22 -2.21
CA VAL A 50 8.79 -2.98 -1.45
C VAL A 50 8.33 -2.18 -0.24
N LEU A 51 7.03 -2.10 -0.04
CA LEU A 51 6.43 -1.59 1.20
C LEU A 51 6.06 -2.78 2.08
N ASP A 52 6.62 -2.85 3.27
CA ASP A 52 6.28 -3.84 4.29
C ASP A 52 5.57 -3.17 5.46
N ILE A 53 4.27 -3.34 5.56
CA ILE A 53 3.48 -2.73 6.64
C ILE A 53 3.52 -3.50 7.97
N HIS A 54 4.36 -4.52 8.06
CA HIS A 54 4.64 -5.16 9.34
C HIS A 54 5.20 -4.14 10.33
N GLU A 55 4.78 -4.17 11.61
CA GLU A 55 5.15 -3.15 12.59
C GLU A 55 6.66 -3.06 12.88
N LYS A 56 7.39 -4.17 12.70
CA LYS A 56 8.85 -4.21 12.85
C LYS A 56 9.60 -3.71 11.61
N ALA A 57 8.88 -3.46 10.52
CA ALA A 57 9.43 -2.95 9.26
C ALA A 57 8.98 -1.50 9.00
N HIS A 58 8.16 -1.27 7.98
CA HIS A 58 7.74 0.08 7.58
C HIS A 58 6.41 0.51 8.22
N GLY A 59 5.64 -0.42 8.79
CA GLY A 59 4.32 -0.16 9.36
C GLY A 59 4.32 0.31 10.81
N PRO A 60 3.15 0.34 11.44
CA PRO A 60 1.89 -0.22 10.93
C PRO A 60 1.04 0.78 10.14
N HIS A 61 1.23 2.11 10.25
CA HIS A 61 0.41 3.14 9.63
C HIS A 61 1.23 4.05 8.73
N GLY A 62 0.59 4.70 7.76
CA GLY A 62 1.28 5.58 6.85
C GLY A 62 0.43 6.61 6.14
N LEU A 63 1.13 7.54 5.47
CA LEU A 63 0.59 8.63 4.69
C LEU A 63 0.92 8.45 3.21
N ILE A 64 -0.04 8.77 2.34
CA ILE A 64 0.16 8.82 0.90
C ILE A 64 -0.32 10.18 0.40
N ALA A 65 0.54 10.95 -0.25
CA ALA A 65 0.16 12.22 -0.83
C ALA A 65 0.44 12.29 -2.33
N GLY A 66 -0.36 13.10 -3.03
CA GLY A 66 -0.14 13.36 -4.43
C GLY A 66 -1.26 14.19 -5.03
N SER A 67 -0.92 15.24 -5.75
CA SER A 67 -1.88 16.14 -6.43
C SER A 67 -2.69 15.40 -7.50
N THR A 68 -3.76 16.03 -7.95
CA THR A 68 -4.57 15.51 -9.07
C THR A 68 -3.68 15.24 -10.30
N GLY A 69 -3.83 14.06 -10.90
CA GLY A 69 -3.01 13.64 -12.03
C GLY A 69 -1.61 13.12 -11.68
N SER A 70 -1.20 13.09 -10.41
CA SER A 70 0.09 12.52 -9.99
C SER A 70 0.15 10.99 -10.09
N GLY A 71 -1.00 10.32 -10.16
CA GLY A 71 -1.13 8.86 -10.15
C GLY A 71 -1.41 8.26 -8.76
N LYS A 72 -1.84 9.07 -7.77
CA LYS A 72 -2.12 8.62 -6.39
C LYS A 72 -3.11 7.47 -6.33
N SER A 73 -4.26 7.57 -6.97
CA SER A 73 -5.28 6.50 -6.96
C SER A 73 -4.78 5.23 -7.64
N GLU A 74 -4.08 5.34 -8.78
CA GLU A 74 -3.44 4.20 -9.44
C GLU A 74 -2.36 3.55 -8.57
N PHE A 75 -1.61 4.35 -7.81
CA PHE A 75 -0.65 3.84 -6.84
C PHE A 75 -1.34 3.00 -5.75
N ILE A 76 -2.44 3.50 -5.19
CA ILE A 76 -3.22 2.81 -4.15
C ILE A 76 -3.81 1.50 -4.70
N ILE A 77 -4.43 1.53 -5.89
CA ILE A 77 -4.95 0.34 -6.57
C ILE A 77 -3.84 -0.70 -6.76
N THR A 78 -2.71 -0.26 -7.24
CA THR A 78 -1.54 -1.11 -7.45
C THR A 78 -1.03 -1.74 -6.16
N TYR A 79 -1.02 -0.99 -5.06
CA TYR A 79 -0.63 -1.49 -3.74
C TYR A 79 -1.60 -2.54 -3.21
N ILE A 80 -2.91 -2.28 -3.30
CA ILE A 80 -3.97 -3.21 -2.91
C ILE A 80 -3.85 -4.53 -3.68
N LEU A 81 -3.69 -4.46 -5.02
CA LEU A 81 -3.51 -5.64 -5.84
C LEU A 81 -2.22 -6.39 -5.51
N SER A 82 -1.14 -5.68 -5.19
CA SER A 82 0.12 -6.31 -4.78
C SER A 82 -0.01 -7.09 -3.48
N LEU A 83 -0.72 -6.55 -2.49
CA LEU A 83 -1.03 -7.28 -1.25
C LEU A 83 -1.92 -8.49 -1.52
N ALA A 84 -2.96 -8.32 -2.34
CA ALA A 84 -3.90 -9.39 -2.65
C ALA A 84 -3.27 -10.55 -3.44
N VAL A 85 -2.26 -10.28 -4.27
CA VAL A 85 -1.50 -11.32 -4.96
C VAL A 85 -0.61 -12.09 -3.98
N ASN A 86 -0.08 -11.41 -2.95
CA ASN A 86 0.89 -12.01 -2.04
C ASN A 86 0.26 -12.75 -0.86
N TYR A 87 -0.87 -12.32 -0.34
CA TYR A 87 -1.44 -12.84 0.92
C TYR A 87 -2.87 -13.32 0.72
N HIS A 88 -3.23 -14.37 1.44
CA HIS A 88 -4.59 -14.92 1.45
C HIS A 88 -5.57 -13.94 2.14
N PRO A 89 -6.87 -13.91 1.77
CA PRO A 89 -7.87 -13.08 2.46
C PRO A 89 -8.01 -13.34 3.97
N ASN A 90 -7.64 -14.54 4.43
CA ASN A 90 -7.58 -14.87 5.86
C ASN A 90 -6.37 -14.25 6.58
N ASP A 91 -5.37 -13.78 5.84
CA ASP A 91 -4.18 -13.12 6.38
C ASP A 91 -4.27 -11.61 6.31
N VAL A 92 -4.86 -11.08 5.20
CA VAL A 92 -4.99 -9.66 4.95
C VAL A 92 -6.38 -9.33 4.41
N SER A 93 -7.06 -8.40 5.03
CA SER A 93 -8.34 -7.84 4.56
C SER A 93 -8.32 -6.31 4.57
N MET A 94 -9.24 -5.69 3.83
CA MET A 94 -9.21 -4.25 3.59
C MET A 94 -10.59 -3.62 3.69
N ILE A 95 -10.64 -2.42 4.29
CA ILE A 95 -11.78 -1.50 4.22
C ILE A 95 -11.33 -0.27 3.43
N LEU A 96 -12.12 0.11 2.44
CA LEU A 96 -11.86 1.30 1.62
C LEU A 96 -12.83 2.40 2.02
N ILE A 97 -12.30 3.57 2.38
CA ILE A 97 -13.07 4.80 2.65
C ILE A 97 -12.77 5.75 1.49
N ASP A 98 -13.75 5.92 0.60
CA ASP A 98 -13.62 6.74 -0.62
C ASP A 98 -14.58 7.91 -0.54
N TYR A 99 -14.06 9.07 -0.12
CA TYR A 99 -14.86 10.26 0.12
C TYR A 99 -15.40 10.90 -1.17
N LYS A 100 -14.67 10.75 -2.29
CA LYS A 100 -15.02 11.42 -3.57
C LYS A 100 -16.03 10.66 -4.44
N GLY A 101 -16.54 9.53 -3.98
CA GLY A 101 -17.66 8.88 -4.65
C GLY A 101 -17.32 7.69 -5.54
N GLY A 102 -16.44 6.80 -5.07
CA GLY A 102 -16.46 5.42 -5.58
C GLY A 102 -15.44 5.08 -6.66
N GLY A 103 -14.52 5.98 -7.01
CA GLY A 103 -13.48 5.69 -8.00
C GLY A 103 -12.52 4.60 -7.54
N LEU A 104 -12.07 4.66 -6.29
CA LEU A 104 -11.21 3.65 -5.69
C LEU A 104 -11.98 2.35 -5.40
N ALA A 105 -13.16 2.46 -4.78
CA ALA A 105 -13.97 1.29 -4.42
C ALA A 105 -14.46 0.53 -5.66
N GLY A 106 -14.87 1.25 -6.71
CA GLY A 106 -15.32 0.67 -7.98
C GLY A 106 -14.24 -0.07 -8.78
N ALA A 107 -12.97 0.25 -8.55
CA ALA A 107 -11.84 -0.38 -9.27
C ALA A 107 -11.71 -1.89 -8.98
N PHE A 108 -12.25 -2.38 -7.85
CA PHE A 108 -12.11 -3.77 -7.41
C PHE A 108 -13.38 -4.60 -7.58
N GLN A 109 -14.38 -4.06 -8.25
CA GLN A 109 -15.63 -4.77 -8.53
C GLN A 109 -15.98 -4.65 -10.01
N LYS A 110 -16.26 -5.78 -10.66
CA LYS A 110 -16.74 -5.82 -12.04
C LYS A 110 -17.90 -6.82 -12.13
N GLY A 111 -19.12 -6.29 -12.25
CA GLY A 111 -20.32 -7.11 -12.12
C GLY A 111 -20.39 -7.78 -10.74
N ASP A 112 -20.56 -9.09 -10.73
CA ASP A 112 -20.64 -9.89 -9.50
C ASP A 112 -19.26 -10.29 -8.94
N VAL A 113 -18.18 -10.03 -9.69
CA VAL A 113 -16.81 -10.36 -9.28
C VAL A 113 -16.24 -9.26 -8.40
N LYS A 114 -15.85 -9.60 -7.18
CA LYS A 114 -15.21 -8.72 -6.20
C LYS A 114 -13.87 -9.28 -5.77
N LEU A 115 -12.93 -8.39 -5.45
CA LEU A 115 -11.68 -8.80 -4.80
C LEU A 115 -12.00 -9.30 -3.37
N PRO A 116 -11.71 -10.58 -3.03
CA PRO A 116 -12.14 -11.18 -1.76
C PRO A 116 -11.53 -10.52 -0.52
N HIS A 117 -10.42 -9.80 -0.68
CA HIS A 117 -9.75 -9.07 0.39
C HIS A 117 -10.54 -7.83 0.86
N ILE A 118 -11.45 -7.29 0.03
CA ILE A 118 -12.22 -6.10 0.38
C ILE A 118 -13.48 -6.52 1.12
N VAL A 119 -13.44 -6.33 2.44
CA VAL A 119 -14.52 -6.72 3.35
C VAL A 119 -15.52 -5.60 3.60
N GLY A 120 -15.19 -4.35 3.22
CA GLY A 120 -16.09 -3.21 3.35
C GLY A 120 -15.66 -2.03 2.49
N THR A 121 -16.66 -1.25 2.06
CA THR A 121 -16.46 0.02 1.36
C THR A 121 -17.39 1.08 1.98
N ILE A 122 -16.86 2.28 2.18
CA ILE A 122 -17.58 3.43 2.72
C ILE A 122 -17.50 4.54 1.68
N THR A 123 -18.56 4.71 0.88
CA THR A 123 -18.59 5.63 -0.26
C THR A 123 -19.62 6.75 -0.11
N ASN A 124 -20.68 6.53 0.63
CA ASN A 124 -21.71 7.53 0.91
C ASN A 124 -21.57 8.04 2.33
N ILE A 125 -21.15 9.28 2.44
CA ILE A 125 -20.67 9.84 3.70
C ILE A 125 -21.71 10.81 4.25
N ASP A 126 -22.91 10.30 4.49
CA ASP A 126 -23.80 10.95 5.44
C ASP A 126 -23.32 10.70 6.88
N LYS A 127 -23.62 11.62 7.78
CA LYS A 127 -23.18 11.53 9.18
C LYS A 127 -23.62 10.23 9.86
N ALA A 128 -24.81 9.75 9.54
CA ALA A 128 -25.35 8.51 10.13
C ALA A 128 -24.63 7.26 9.59
N GLY A 129 -24.29 7.23 8.31
CA GLY A 129 -23.51 6.15 7.69
C GLY A 129 -22.10 6.05 8.25
N LEU A 130 -21.42 7.19 8.44
CA LEU A 130 -20.11 7.26 9.06
C LEU A 130 -20.13 6.75 10.50
N GLN A 131 -21.10 7.17 11.30
CA GLN A 131 -21.25 6.69 12.68
C GLN A 131 -21.48 5.18 12.74
N ARG A 132 -22.33 4.62 11.86
CA ARG A 132 -22.52 3.15 11.78
C ARG A 132 -21.22 2.43 11.41
N SER A 133 -20.47 2.99 10.47
CA SER A 133 -19.18 2.43 10.04
C SER A 133 -18.17 2.42 11.18
N LEU A 134 -18.09 3.50 11.95
CA LEU A 134 -17.21 3.61 13.10
C LEU A 134 -17.57 2.60 14.20
N VAL A 135 -18.87 2.48 14.52
CA VAL A 135 -19.37 1.47 15.47
C VAL A 135 -19.01 0.06 14.99
N SER A 136 -19.11 -0.22 13.69
CA SER A 136 -18.73 -1.51 13.11
C SER A 136 -17.23 -1.79 13.29
N ILE A 137 -16.36 -0.80 13.01
CA ILE A 137 -14.92 -0.93 13.20
C ILE A 137 -14.57 -1.14 14.69
N GLN A 138 -15.20 -0.37 15.60
CA GLN A 138 -15.00 -0.53 17.04
C GLN A 138 -15.48 -1.91 17.53
N SER A 139 -16.59 -2.41 16.99
CA SER A 139 -17.11 -3.75 17.31
C SER A 139 -16.14 -4.84 16.84
N GLU A 140 -15.52 -4.69 15.68
CA GLU A 140 -14.48 -5.60 15.20
C GLU A 140 -13.24 -5.59 16.11
N LEU A 141 -12.81 -4.43 16.60
CA LEU A 141 -11.72 -4.39 17.59
C LEU A 141 -12.04 -5.14 18.86
N ARG A 142 -13.27 -4.98 19.38
CA ARG A 142 -13.72 -5.73 20.57
C ARG A 142 -13.75 -7.23 20.30
N ARG A 143 -14.26 -7.64 19.13
CA ARG A 143 -14.28 -9.05 18.71
C ARG A 143 -12.86 -9.63 18.69
N ARG A 144 -11.89 -8.92 18.10
CA ARG A 144 -10.48 -9.33 18.06
C ARG A 144 -9.92 -9.50 19.47
N GLN A 145 -10.15 -8.53 20.35
CA GLN A 145 -9.68 -8.59 21.73
C GLN A 145 -10.24 -9.79 22.50
N VAL A 146 -11.54 -10.09 22.34
CA VAL A 146 -12.15 -11.29 22.94
C VAL A 146 -11.50 -12.57 22.40
N LYS A 147 -11.29 -12.66 21.08
CA LYS A 147 -10.64 -13.82 20.46
C LYS A 147 -9.20 -14.00 20.91
N PHE A 148 -8.45 -12.92 21.06
CA PHE A 148 -7.07 -12.98 21.55
C PHE A 148 -7.00 -13.40 23.01
N ASN A 149 -7.94 -12.94 23.86
CA ASN A 149 -8.05 -13.40 25.23
C ASN A 149 -8.40 -14.89 25.31
N GLN A 150 -9.34 -15.36 24.50
CA GLN A 150 -9.67 -16.78 24.39
C GLN A 150 -8.49 -17.65 23.91
N ALA A 151 -7.69 -17.14 22.97
CA ALA A 151 -6.49 -17.83 22.53
C ALA A 151 -5.43 -17.89 23.62
N ARG A 152 -5.25 -16.81 24.39
CA ARG A 152 -4.36 -16.75 25.54
C ARG A 152 -4.72 -17.80 26.60
N GLU A 153 -6.00 -17.90 26.95
CA GLU A 153 -6.48 -18.87 27.93
C GLU A 153 -6.25 -20.34 27.51
N LYS A 154 -6.24 -20.59 26.17
CA LYS A 154 -6.03 -21.94 25.63
C LYS A 154 -4.56 -22.34 25.54
N THR A 155 -3.65 -21.36 25.42
CA THR A 155 -2.23 -21.61 25.11
C THR A 155 -1.30 -21.32 26.28
N ASP A 156 -1.83 -20.79 27.37
CA ASP A 156 -1.05 -20.35 28.56
C ASP A 156 0.05 -19.32 28.19
N GLU A 157 -0.12 -18.62 27.06
CA GLU A 157 0.78 -17.55 26.64
C GLU A 157 0.48 -16.23 27.36
N GLY A 158 1.52 -15.43 27.63
CA GLY A 158 1.38 -14.17 28.36
C GLY A 158 0.55 -13.12 27.59
N THR A 159 0.96 -12.77 26.39
CA THR A 159 0.28 -11.74 25.56
C THR A 159 0.13 -12.25 24.14
N ILE A 160 -1.09 -12.17 23.62
CA ILE A 160 -1.42 -12.49 22.22
C ILE A 160 -1.62 -11.18 21.47
N ASP A 161 -0.81 -10.96 20.43
CA ASP A 161 -0.99 -9.96 19.39
C ASP A 161 -1.47 -10.62 18.10
N ILE A 162 -1.68 -9.83 17.05
CA ILE A 162 -2.13 -10.33 15.75
C ILE A 162 -1.17 -11.37 15.15
N TYR A 163 0.14 -11.17 15.30
CA TYR A 163 1.16 -12.06 14.73
C TYR A 163 1.16 -13.42 15.41
N LYS A 164 1.09 -13.44 16.73
CA LYS A 164 0.94 -14.67 17.50
C LYS A 164 -0.38 -15.36 17.21
N TYR A 165 -1.49 -14.59 17.13
CA TYR A 165 -2.79 -15.16 16.82
C TYR A 165 -2.82 -15.84 15.45
N GLN A 166 -2.29 -15.18 14.41
CA GLN A 166 -2.21 -15.78 13.07
C GLN A 166 -1.30 -17.01 13.06
N LYS A 167 -0.21 -17.00 13.80
CA LYS A 167 0.62 -18.20 13.96
C LYS A 167 -0.19 -19.36 14.57
N LEU A 168 -0.94 -19.11 15.65
CA LEU A 168 -1.82 -20.12 16.27
C LEU A 168 -2.91 -20.62 15.29
N TYR A 169 -3.38 -19.76 14.39
CA TYR A 169 -4.30 -20.15 13.33
C TYR A 169 -3.64 -21.06 12.30
N HIS A 170 -2.45 -20.71 11.80
CA HIS A 170 -1.70 -21.52 10.84
C HIS A 170 -1.28 -22.88 11.45
N ASP A 171 -0.98 -22.90 12.74
CA ASP A 171 -0.66 -24.13 13.48
C ASP A 171 -1.92 -24.96 13.82
N GLY A 172 -3.13 -24.50 13.47
CA GLY A 172 -4.39 -25.19 13.70
C GLY A 172 -4.91 -25.18 15.15
N ILE A 173 -4.28 -24.40 16.04
CA ILE A 173 -4.63 -24.28 17.46
C ILE A 173 -5.94 -23.48 17.63
N VAL A 174 -6.08 -22.40 16.86
CA VAL A 174 -7.33 -21.64 16.75
C VAL A 174 -7.94 -21.87 15.37
N LYS A 175 -9.28 -21.96 15.30
CA LYS A 175 -9.99 -22.32 14.06
C LYS A 175 -10.45 -21.13 13.23
N GLU A 176 -10.61 -19.98 13.85
CA GLU A 176 -11.15 -18.79 13.21
C GLU A 176 -10.00 -17.89 12.75
N PRO A 177 -9.90 -17.55 11.44
CA PRO A 177 -8.89 -16.62 10.98
C PRO A 177 -9.23 -15.19 11.42
N ILE A 178 -8.22 -14.45 11.81
CA ILE A 178 -8.30 -13.00 12.01
C ILE A 178 -7.24 -12.35 11.13
N PRO A 179 -7.63 -11.75 10.00
CA PRO A 179 -6.68 -11.11 9.09
C PRO A 179 -6.16 -9.79 9.66
N HIS A 180 -4.99 -9.35 9.20
CA HIS A 180 -4.62 -7.95 9.26
C HIS A 180 -5.67 -7.11 8.53
N LEU A 181 -6.16 -6.06 9.17
CA LEU A 181 -7.19 -5.18 8.62
C LEU A 181 -6.59 -3.84 8.20
N LEU A 182 -6.48 -3.61 6.90
CA LEU A 182 -6.06 -2.33 6.36
C LEU A 182 -7.27 -1.44 6.14
N ILE A 183 -7.27 -0.27 6.77
CA ILE A 183 -8.24 0.79 6.52
C ILE A 183 -7.55 1.83 5.65
N ILE A 184 -7.98 1.94 4.40
CA ILE A 184 -7.41 2.87 3.41
C ILE A 184 -8.42 3.99 3.20
N CYS A 185 -8.06 5.19 3.60
CA CYS A 185 -8.90 6.39 3.45
C CYS A 185 -8.34 7.25 2.31
N ASP A 186 -9.06 7.31 1.19
CA ASP A 186 -8.73 8.24 0.11
C ASP A 186 -9.37 9.60 0.37
N GLU A 187 -8.56 10.65 0.25
CA GLU A 187 -8.91 12.06 0.51
C GLU A 187 -9.33 12.35 1.96
N PHE A 188 -8.51 11.91 2.91
CA PHE A 188 -8.80 12.14 4.33
C PHE A 188 -8.86 13.63 4.71
N ALA A 189 -8.26 14.52 3.92
CA ALA A 189 -8.29 15.96 4.18
C ALA A 189 -9.72 16.51 4.13
N GLU A 190 -10.49 16.15 3.11
CA GLU A 190 -11.88 16.55 3.00
C GLU A 190 -12.74 15.91 4.10
N LEU A 191 -12.49 14.62 4.38
CA LEU A 191 -13.20 13.92 5.44
C LEU A 191 -12.93 14.55 6.81
N LYS A 192 -11.68 14.93 7.11
CA LYS A 192 -11.31 15.62 8.35
C LYS A 192 -11.97 16.98 8.48
N GLN A 193 -12.07 17.72 7.36
CA GLN A 193 -12.70 19.04 7.36
C GLN A 193 -14.21 18.96 7.61
N GLN A 194 -14.89 17.99 7.02
CA GLN A 194 -16.34 17.85 7.11
C GLN A 194 -16.80 17.03 8.32
N GLN A 195 -16.00 16.08 8.78
CA GLN A 195 -16.30 15.14 9.85
C GLN A 195 -15.08 14.95 10.78
N PRO A 196 -14.65 16.01 11.50
CA PRO A 196 -13.45 15.96 12.33
C PRO A 196 -13.53 14.88 13.42
N ASP A 197 -14.68 14.76 14.08
CA ASP A 197 -14.89 13.75 15.14
C ASP A 197 -14.69 12.32 14.63
N PHE A 198 -15.19 12.01 13.42
CA PHE A 198 -15.00 10.71 12.80
C PHE A 198 -13.51 10.42 12.56
N MET A 199 -12.78 11.42 12.06
CA MET A 199 -11.35 11.25 11.78
C MET A 199 -10.52 11.06 13.06
N ASP A 200 -10.82 11.82 14.10
CA ASP A 200 -10.11 11.69 15.38
C ASP A 200 -10.37 10.33 16.03
N GLU A 201 -11.60 9.83 15.94
CA GLU A 201 -11.93 8.49 16.41
C GLU A 201 -11.28 7.39 15.55
N LEU A 202 -11.25 7.54 14.22
CA LEU A 202 -10.60 6.60 13.32
C LEU A 202 -9.09 6.49 13.61
N ILE A 203 -8.42 7.61 13.86
CA ILE A 203 -7.02 7.65 14.24
C ILE A 203 -6.81 6.99 15.60
N SER A 204 -7.71 7.23 16.55
CA SER A 204 -7.67 6.59 17.88
C SER A 204 -7.85 5.07 17.78
N VAL A 205 -8.81 4.62 16.97
CA VAL A 205 -9.06 3.20 16.66
C VAL A 205 -7.80 2.54 16.08
N ALA A 206 -7.14 3.18 15.13
CA ALA A 206 -5.92 2.66 14.53
C ALA A 206 -4.80 2.52 15.57
N ARG A 207 -4.60 3.54 16.40
CA ARG A 207 -3.59 3.51 17.47
C ARG A 207 -3.82 2.36 18.46
N ILE A 208 -5.06 2.17 18.92
CA ILE A 208 -5.43 1.09 19.85
C ILE A 208 -5.37 -0.27 19.12
N GLY A 209 -5.77 -0.29 17.87
CA GLY A 209 -5.85 -1.48 17.03
C GLY A 209 -4.51 -2.03 16.54
N ARG A 210 -3.38 -1.34 16.79
CA ARG A 210 -2.05 -1.75 16.33
C ARG A 210 -1.72 -3.21 16.71
N SER A 211 -1.81 -3.55 17.97
CA SER A 211 -1.57 -4.93 18.45
C SER A 211 -2.64 -5.92 17.99
N LEU A 212 -3.81 -5.43 17.59
CA LEU A 212 -4.93 -6.20 17.06
C LEU A 212 -4.85 -6.36 15.53
N GLY A 213 -3.80 -5.88 14.88
CA GLY A 213 -3.58 -6.00 13.45
C GLY A 213 -4.38 -5.01 12.60
N VAL A 214 -4.68 -3.82 13.13
CA VAL A 214 -5.33 -2.76 12.35
C VAL A 214 -4.28 -1.78 11.84
N HIS A 215 -4.30 -1.52 10.54
CA HIS A 215 -3.40 -0.62 9.84
C HIS A 215 -4.20 0.51 9.20
N LEU A 216 -3.77 1.76 9.38
CA LEU A 216 -4.41 2.92 8.78
C LEU A 216 -3.48 3.56 7.74
N ILE A 217 -3.99 3.70 6.52
CA ILE A 217 -3.33 4.39 5.42
C ILE A 217 -4.20 5.59 5.05
N LEU A 218 -3.67 6.79 5.29
CA LEU A 218 -4.34 8.04 4.99
C LEU A 218 -3.78 8.64 3.70
N ALA A 219 -4.65 8.80 2.70
CA ALA A 219 -4.28 9.39 1.42
C ALA A 219 -4.94 10.75 1.22
N THR A 220 -4.22 11.71 0.61
CA THR A 220 -4.75 13.05 0.33
C THR A 220 -4.04 13.71 -0.85
N GLN A 221 -4.73 14.68 -1.46
CA GLN A 221 -4.16 15.56 -2.48
C GLN A 221 -3.48 16.78 -1.86
N LYS A 222 -3.92 17.21 -0.67
CA LYS A 222 -3.40 18.38 0.05
C LYS A 222 -3.06 18.02 1.50
N PRO A 223 -1.84 17.61 1.80
CA PRO A 223 -1.42 17.29 3.16
C PRO A 223 -1.20 18.54 4.04
N ALA A 224 -0.81 19.68 3.46
CA ALA A 224 -0.51 20.89 4.20
C ALA A 224 -1.72 21.40 5.01
N GLY A 225 -1.49 21.69 6.29
CA GLY A 225 -2.52 22.15 7.23
C GLY A 225 -3.48 21.06 7.73
N VAL A 226 -3.41 19.84 7.20
CA VAL A 226 -4.28 18.73 7.58
C VAL A 226 -3.52 17.65 8.36
N VAL A 227 -2.27 17.38 7.98
CA VAL A 227 -1.38 16.48 8.69
C VAL A 227 -0.87 17.16 9.96
N ASN A 228 -1.55 16.88 11.08
CA ASN A 228 -1.16 17.37 12.41
C ASN A 228 -0.16 16.41 13.08
N ASP A 229 0.34 16.80 14.25
CA ASP A 229 1.32 16.01 15.00
C ASP A 229 0.79 14.63 15.42
N GLN A 230 -0.52 14.50 15.66
CA GLN A 230 -1.16 13.23 15.99
C GLN A 230 -1.13 12.27 14.81
N ILE A 231 -1.45 12.73 13.59
CA ILE A 231 -1.36 11.92 12.38
C ILE A 231 0.09 11.55 12.09
N ARG A 232 0.98 12.55 12.21
CA ARG A 232 2.41 12.39 11.92
C ARG A 232 3.09 11.39 12.86
N SER A 233 2.80 11.47 14.15
CA SER A 233 3.39 10.59 15.17
C SER A 233 2.91 9.14 15.06
N ASN A 234 1.70 8.92 14.52
CA ASN A 234 1.16 7.59 14.29
C ASN A 234 1.59 7.00 12.93
N SER A 235 2.09 7.81 11.99
CA SER A 235 2.48 7.37 10.66
C SER A 235 3.98 7.14 10.57
N ARG A 236 4.40 5.88 10.41
CA ARG A 236 5.82 5.52 10.33
C ARG A 236 6.39 5.69 8.93
N PHE A 237 5.57 5.49 7.89
CA PHE A 237 5.99 5.73 6.51
C PHE A 237 5.19 6.85 5.86
N GLY A 238 5.85 7.56 4.95
CA GLY A 238 5.26 8.53 4.05
C GLY A 238 5.60 8.21 2.60
N ILE A 239 4.60 8.23 1.74
CA ILE A 239 4.77 8.11 0.29
C ILE A 239 4.23 9.39 -0.34
N CYS A 240 5.08 10.08 -1.08
CA CYS A 240 4.71 11.32 -1.72
C CYS A 240 4.96 11.24 -3.23
N LEU A 241 3.88 11.23 -3.99
CA LEU A 241 3.88 11.44 -5.43
C LEU A 241 4.05 12.94 -5.69
N LYS A 242 3.96 13.36 -6.95
CA LYS A 242 4.04 14.78 -7.28
C LYS A 242 3.00 15.59 -6.50
N VAL A 243 3.45 16.63 -5.82
CA VAL A 243 2.63 17.64 -5.14
C VAL A 243 2.90 19.02 -5.75
N GLN A 244 2.06 20.01 -5.46
CA GLN A 244 2.19 21.35 -6.00
C GLN A 244 3.21 22.17 -5.21
N ASP A 245 3.14 22.09 -3.89
CA ASP A 245 3.96 22.89 -2.99
C ASP A 245 5.02 22.06 -2.27
N ARG A 246 6.16 22.68 -1.99
CA ARG A 246 7.24 22.05 -1.22
C ARG A 246 6.82 21.71 0.19
N GLN A 247 5.91 22.50 0.78
CA GLN A 247 5.38 22.24 2.11
C GLN A 247 4.58 20.95 2.14
N ASP A 248 3.75 20.67 1.12
CA ASP A 248 3.04 19.41 0.98
C ASP A 248 3.97 18.19 1.02
N SER A 249 5.11 18.30 0.35
CA SER A 249 6.15 17.26 0.38
C SER A 249 6.76 17.09 1.77
N ILE A 250 7.12 18.20 2.41
CA ILE A 250 7.75 18.21 3.74
C ILE A 250 6.81 17.59 4.79
N ASP A 251 5.51 17.85 4.71
CA ASP A 251 4.53 17.33 5.67
C ASP A 251 4.41 15.80 5.62
N VAL A 252 4.74 15.17 4.48
CA VAL A 252 4.62 13.72 4.27
C VAL A 252 5.96 13.00 4.40
N ILE A 253 7.01 13.49 3.69
CA ILE A 253 8.30 12.82 3.61
C ILE A 253 9.43 13.60 4.27
N LYS A 254 9.13 14.69 4.97
CA LYS A 254 10.08 15.58 5.67
C LYS A 254 11.14 16.21 4.76
N ARG A 255 10.91 16.21 3.44
CA ARG A 255 11.79 16.74 2.39
C ARG A 255 10.96 17.36 1.27
N PRO A 256 11.49 18.39 0.56
CA PRO A 256 10.75 19.11 -0.48
C PRO A 256 10.73 18.40 -1.84
N ASP A 257 11.43 17.29 -1.99
CA ASP A 257 11.80 16.66 -3.26
C ASP A 257 10.60 16.25 -4.13
N ALA A 258 9.45 15.90 -3.51
CA ALA A 258 8.31 15.43 -4.29
C ALA A 258 7.63 16.53 -5.12
N ALA A 259 7.82 17.79 -4.78
CA ALA A 259 7.32 18.91 -5.59
C ALA A 259 8.00 18.98 -6.98
N ASP A 260 9.24 18.50 -7.09
CA ASP A 260 10.04 18.54 -8.31
C ASP A 260 9.86 17.28 -9.20
N LEU A 261 9.02 16.32 -8.80
CA LEU A 261 8.71 15.13 -9.59
C LEU A 261 8.05 15.50 -10.93
N LYS A 262 8.49 14.86 -12.02
CA LYS A 262 8.07 15.21 -13.39
C LYS A 262 7.15 14.19 -14.05
N ARG A 263 7.19 12.93 -13.59
CA ARG A 263 6.46 11.84 -14.24
C ARG A 263 5.30 11.38 -13.39
N VAL A 264 4.19 11.02 -14.03
CA VAL A 264 3.05 10.38 -13.36
C VAL A 264 3.50 9.05 -12.76
N GLY A 265 3.09 8.79 -11.52
CA GLY A 265 3.47 7.58 -10.80
C GLY A 265 4.88 7.57 -10.22
N GLN A 266 5.70 8.65 -10.42
CA GLN A 266 6.90 8.80 -9.61
C GLN A 266 6.54 9.13 -8.17
N PHE A 267 7.30 8.57 -7.25
CA PHE A 267 7.08 8.80 -5.82
C PHE A 267 8.40 8.75 -5.04
N TYR A 268 8.41 9.44 -3.93
CA TYR A 268 9.37 9.19 -2.86
C TYR A 268 8.70 8.40 -1.74
N ILE A 269 9.42 7.46 -1.17
CA ILE A 269 9.07 6.78 0.08
C ILE A 269 10.07 7.17 1.16
N GLN A 270 9.56 7.47 2.35
CA GLN A 270 10.35 7.73 3.54
C GLN A 270 9.79 6.91 4.70
N VAL A 271 10.67 6.25 5.46
CA VAL A 271 10.32 5.45 6.64
C VAL A 271 11.06 5.97 7.85
N GLY A 272 10.36 6.06 8.97
CA GLY A 272 10.92 6.45 10.24
C GLY A 272 11.57 7.85 10.22
N ASN A 273 12.68 7.99 10.91
CA ASN A 273 13.49 9.21 10.91
C ASN A 273 14.70 9.08 9.97
N ASN A 274 14.44 8.94 8.64
CA ASN A 274 15.45 8.63 7.61
C ASN A 274 16.05 7.22 7.69
N GLU A 275 15.33 6.26 8.23
CA GLU A 275 15.74 4.86 8.22
C GLU A 275 15.77 4.30 6.78
N TYR A 276 14.82 4.73 5.95
CA TYR A 276 14.77 4.40 4.53
C TYR A 276 14.20 5.57 3.72
N PHE A 277 14.87 5.92 2.63
CA PHE A 277 14.43 6.93 1.68
C PHE A 277 14.77 6.49 0.26
N ALA A 278 13.78 6.46 -0.64
CA ALA A 278 13.99 6.06 -2.02
C ALA A 278 13.07 6.80 -2.99
N LEU A 279 13.59 7.04 -4.20
CA LEU A 279 12.82 7.48 -5.36
C LEU A 279 12.37 6.26 -6.16
N GLY A 280 11.07 6.18 -6.45
CA GLY A 280 10.49 5.09 -7.20
C GLY A 280 9.59 5.53 -8.34
N GLN A 281 9.33 4.58 -9.24
CA GLN A 281 8.30 4.64 -10.26
C GLN A 281 7.28 3.54 -9.99
N SER A 282 6.03 3.92 -9.73
CA SER A 282 4.94 2.97 -9.51
C SER A 282 4.58 2.23 -10.80
N ALA A 283 4.07 1.02 -10.68
CA ALA A 283 3.39 0.37 -11.78
C ALA A 283 2.01 0.99 -12.01
N TRP A 284 1.45 0.73 -13.17
CA TRP A 284 0.12 1.14 -13.54
C TRP A 284 -0.80 -0.07 -13.68
N ALA A 285 -1.80 -0.14 -12.80
CA ALA A 285 -2.76 -1.24 -12.80
C ALA A 285 -3.68 -1.23 -14.03
N GLY A 286 -3.95 -0.04 -14.59
CA GLY A 286 -4.73 0.15 -15.81
C GLY A 286 -3.98 -0.13 -17.13
N ALA A 287 -2.74 -0.64 -17.08
CA ALA A 287 -2.01 -1.01 -18.28
C ALA A 287 -2.71 -2.13 -19.06
N SER A 288 -2.75 -2.02 -20.40
CA SER A 288 -3.32 -3.05 -21.27
C SER A 288 -2.67 -4.41 -21.03
N TYR A 289 -3.51 -5.43 -20.92
CA TYR A 289 -3.03 -6.80 -20.76
C TYR A 289 -2.55 -7.36 -22.11
N GLU A 290 -1.25 -7.50 -22.23
CA GLU A 290 -0.61 -8.16 -23.38
C GLU A 290 0.10 -9.42 -22.84
N PRO A 291 -0.49 -10.64 -23.00
CA PRO A 291 0.15 -11.87 -22.55
C PRO A 291 1.44 -12.11 -23.34
N SER A 292 2.48 -12.54 -22.64
CA SER A 292 3.77 -12.88 -23.25
C SER A 292 4.37 -14.09 -22.54
N ASP A 293 4.81 -15.09 -23.30
CA ASP A 293 5.53 -16.24 -22.76
C ASP A 293 6.98 -15.93 -22.44
N ILE A 294 7.48 -14.79 -22.97
CA ILE A 294 8.87 -14.37 -22.80
C ILE A 294 8.87 -13.05 -22.05
N ILE A 295 9.33 -13.07 -20.81
CA ILE A 295 9.69 -11.85 -20.09
C ILE A 295 10.99 -11.35 -20.73
N LYS A 296 10.87 -10.49 -21.74
CA LYS A 296 12.03 -9.81 -22.30
C LYS A 296 12.47 -8.73 -21.31
N LYS A 297 13.21 -9.11 -20.28
CA LYS A 297 14.16 -8.20 -19.63
C LYS A 297 15.18 -7.79 -20.70
N LYS A 298 14.91 -6.73 -21.45
CA LYS A 298 15.97 -6.04 -22.18
C LYS A 298 16.81 -5.32 -21.14
N VAL A 299 17.69 -6.05 -20.51
CA VAL A 299 18.87 -5.42 -19.90
C VAL A 299 19.60 -4.76 -21.07
N ASP A 300 19.72 -3.44 -21.05
CA ASP A 300 20.54 -2.71 -22.03
C ASP A 300 22.02 -3.00 -21.68
N THR A 301 22.52 -4.10 -22.19
CA THR A 301 23.94 -4.55 -22.02
C THR A 301 24.88 -3.79 -22.92
N SER A 302 24.39 -2.82 -23.72
CA SER A 302 25.25 -2.04 -24.60
C SER A 302 26.22 -1.17 -23.82
N MET A 303 27.49 -1.28 -24.12
CA MET A 303 28.48 -0.32 -23.67
C MET A 303 28.28 1.03 -24.35
N LYS A 304 28.27 2.10 -23.55
CA LYS A 304 28.09 3.45 -24.02
C LYS A 304 29.38 4.24 -23.82
N PHE A 305 29.93 4.77 -24.89
CA PHE A 305 30.97 5.79 -24.79
C PHE A 305 30.26 7.14 -24.54
N VAL A 306 30.60 7.78 -23.43
CA VAL A 306 30.06 9.06 -23.06
C VAL A 306 31.12 10.14 -23.14
N SER A 307 30.75 11.36 -23.56
CA SER A 307 31.59 12.52 -23.51
C SER A 307 31.88 12.96 -22.07
N ASN A 308 32.81 13.86 -21.88
CA ASN A 308 33.13 14.47 -20.59
C ASN A 308 31.95 15.26 -19.97
N ILE A 309 30.92 15.58 -20.77
CA ILE A 309 29.67 16.21 -20.32
C ILE A 309 28.50 15.23 -20.18
N GLY A 310 28.78 13.91 -20.21
CA GLY A 310 27.77 12.85 -20.01
C GLY A 310 26.89 12.54 -21.24
N SER A 311 27.16 13.12 -22.41
CA SER A 311 26.42 12.79 -23.64
C SER A 311 26.92 11.49 -24.26
N VAL A 312 26.00 10.62 -24.68
CA VAL A 312 26.35 9.35 -25.33
C VAL A 312 26.88 9.64 -26.74
N ILE A 313 28.18 9.38 -26.97
CA ILE A 313 28.85 9.58 -28.26
C ILE A 313 28.64 8.36 -29.15
N LYS A 314 28.78 7.17 -28.59
CA LYS A 314 28.66 5.89 -29.32
C LYS A 314 28.07 4.82 -28.42
N LYS A 315 27.20 4.02 -29.00
CA LYS A 315 26.64 2.82 -28.38
C LYS A 315 27.22 1.60 -29.11
N VAL A 316 27.79 0.67 -28.35
CA VAL A 316 28.28 -0.61 -28.90
C VAL A 316 27.29 -1.66 -28.42
N ASP A 317 26.54 -2.22 -29.34
CA ASP A 317 25.66 -3.36 -29.05
C ASP A 317 26.53 -4.63 -29.00
N ASP A 318 26.36 -5.39 -27.92
CA ASP A 318 27.05 -6.67 -27.76
C ASP A 318 26.34 -7.73 -28.61
N THR A 319 26.55 -7.64 -29.93
CA THR A 319 26.14 -8.65 -30.91
C THR A 319 27.31 -9.56 -31.23
N LEU A 320 27.97 -10.10 -30.21
CA LEU A 320 28.82 -11.28 -30.41
C LEU A 320 27.90 -12.50 -30.38
N LYS A 321 27.68 -13.02 -31.59
CA LYS A 321 27.12 -14.36 -31.83
C LYS A 321 28.00 -15.46 -31.27
#